data_cdba10038d351b5445ffa5446d6a0324
#
_entry.id   cdba10038d351b5445ffa5446d6a0324
#
_cell.length_a   1.000
_cell.length_b   1.000
_cell.length_c   1.000
_cell.angle_alpha   90.00
_cell.angle_beta   90.00
_cell.angle_gamma   90.00
#
_symmetry.space_group_name_H-M   'P 1'
#
loop_
_entity.id
_entity.type
_entity.pdbx_description
1 polymer ?
#
loop_
_entity_poly.entity_id
_entity_poly.type
_entity_poly.pdbx_seq_one_letter_code
_entity_poly.pdbx_strand_id
1 'polypeptide(L)'
;MSRIMSVARFRVHPGKLGEFKALAAECAALVRERDPGTSLYEWFCNEERSECIAIDSYSSSDAVIAHIRNVGPTMRRLRQLADVSVDLLGSPSAELMQTLQFKADGVFSFMEGLAPSAASSRR
;
A
#
# COMPACT_ATOMS: atom_id res chain seq x y z
N MET A 1 11.97 14.22 4.76
CA MET A 1 11.58 13.50 4.09
C MET A 1 11.00 12.42 4.58
N SER A 2 10.02 12.17 4.34
CA SER A 2 9.34 11.23 5.09
C SER A 2 8.91 10.09 4.27
N ARG A 3 9.51 8.98 4.53
CA ARG A 3 9.09 7.73 3.95
C ARG A 3 7.68 7.41 4.46
N ILE A 4 6.84 6.94 3.56
CA ILE A 4 5.50 6.47 3.93
C ILE A 4 5.45 4.99 3.62
N MET A 5 4.86 4.21 4.52
CA MET A 5 4.61 2.80 4.26
C MET A 5 3.12 2.54 4.36
N SER A 6 2.66 1.49 3.72
CA SER A 6 1.29 1.05 3.89
C SER A 6 1.26 -0.45 4.09
N VAL A 7 0.29 -0.89 4.87
CA VAL A 7 -0.01 -2.31 5.06
C VAL A 7 -1.48 -2.46 4.71
N ALA A 8 -1.76 -3.16 3.63
CA ALA A 8 -3.12 -3.38 3.17
C ALA A 8 -3.48 -4.85 3.36
N ARG A 9 -4.61 -5.10 4.00
CA ARG A 9 -5.07 -6.46 4.22
C ARG A 9 -6.34 -6.67 3.43
N PHE A 10 -6.35 -7.77 2.66
CA PHE A 10 -7.47 -8.10 1.79
C PHE A 10 -8.05 -9.43 2.22
N ARG A 11 -9.33 -9.42 2.62
CA ARG A 11 -10.04 -10.66 2.87
C ARG A 11 -10.80 -10.99 1.60
N VAL A 12 -10.28 -11.98 0.87
CA VAL A 12 -10.77 -12.28 -0.46
C VAL A 12 -12.07 -13.06 -0.37
N HIS A 13 -13.05 -12.68 -1.19
CA HIS A 13 -14.36 -13.32 -1.19
C HIS A 13 -14.26 -14.78 -1.64
N PRO A 14 -15.16 -15.63 -1.19
CA PRO A 14 -15.10 -17.06 -1.52
C PRO A 14 -15.02 -17.30 -3.03
N GLY A 15 -14.09 -18.17 -3.42
CA GLY A 15 -13.95 -18.56 -4.82
C GLY A 15 -13.22 -17.55 -5.67
N LYS A 16 -12.73 -16.45 -5.11
CA LYS A 16 -12.13 -15.37 -5.90
C LYS A 16 -10.62 -15.27 -5.74
N LEU A 17 -9.99 -16.17 -4.98
CA LEU A 17 -8.57 -16.02 -4.70
C LEU A 17 -7.70 -16.10 -5.96
N GLY A 18 -8.02 -17.00 -6.88
CA GLY A 18 -7.24 -17.12 -8.10
C GLY A 18 -7.29 -15.85 -8.93
N GLU A 19 -8.47 -15.30 -9.12
CA GLU A 19 -8.65 -14.05 -9.85
C GLU A 19 -7.98 -12.90 -9.13
N PHE A 20 -8.08 -12.87 -7.80
CA PHE A 20 -7.45 -11.84 -7.00
C PHE A 20 -5.92 -11.88 -7.19
N LYS A 21 -5.32 -13.06 -7.15
CA LYS A 21 -3.88 -13.19 -7.31
C LYS A 21 -3.41 -12.71 -8.68
N ALA A 22 -4.19 -12.97 -9.71
CA ALA A 22 -3.85 -12.50 -11.05
C ALA A 22 -3.85 -10.98 -11.12
N LEU A 23 -4.84 -10.33 -10.49
CA LEU A 23 -4.90 -8.88 -10.46
C LEU A 23 -3.76 -8.29 -9.62
N ALA A 24 -3.42 -8.94 -8.52
CA ALA A 24 -2.29 -8.49 -7.71
C ALA A 24 -1.00 -8.53 -8.51
N ALA A 25 -0.84 -9.55 -9.34
CA ALA A 25 0.33 -9.65 -10.20
C ALA A 25 0.34 -8.51 -11.24
N GLU A 26 -0.83 -8.12 -11.76
CA GLU A 26 -0.91 -6.97 -12.65
C GLU A 26 -0.47 -5.69 -11.94
N CYS A 27 -0.91 -5.50 -10.69
CA CYS A 27 -0.48 -4.35 -9.92
C CYS A 27 1.03 -4.34 -9.75
N ALA A 28 1.61 -5.49 -9.42
CA ALA A 28 3.05 -5.57 -9.23
C ALA A 28 3.80 -5.20 -10.50
N ALA A 29 3.30 -5.62 -11.65
CA ALA A 29 3.93 -5.28 -12.92
C ALA A 29 3.87 -3.78 -13.19
N LEU A 30 2.71 -3.16 -12.90
CA LEU A 30 2.56 -1.71 -13.09
C LEU A 30 3.50 -0.94 -12.17
N VAL A 31 3.65 -1.39 -10.94
CA VAL A 31 4.55 -0.74 -10.00
C VAL A 31 5.99 -0.85 -10.47
N ARG A 32 6.37 -2.04 -10.91
CA ARG A 32 7.73 -2.27 -11.37
C ARG A 32 8.08 -1.37 -12.55
N GLU A 33 7.10 -1.10 -13.42
CA GLU A 33 7.34 -0.33 -14.62
C GLU A 33 7.22 1.17 -14.43
N ARG A 34 6.33 1.62 -13.54
CA ARG A 34 5.92 3.01 -13.55
C ARG A 34 5.97 3.75 -12.23
N ASP A 35 6.41 3.09 -11.15
CA ASP A 35 6.42 3.72 -9.83
C ASP A 35 7.84 3.84 -9.29
N PRO A 36 8.64 4.77 -9.82
CA PRO A 36 10.03 4.88 -9.34
C PRO A 36 10.14 5.30 -7.88
N GLY A 37 9.11 5.92 -7.33
CA GLY A 37 9.13 6.32 -5.92
C GLY A 37 8.72 5.22 -4.95
N THR A 38 8.36 4.04 -5.46
CA THR A 38 7.98 2.92 -4.61
C THR A 38 9.21 2.04 -4.41
N SER A 39 9.69 1.94 -3.18
CA SER A 39 10.92 1.22 -2.88
C SER A 39 10.68 -0.21 -2.41
N LEU A 40 9.46 -0.54 -2.01
CA LEU A 40 9.08 -1.89 -1.61
C LEU A 40 7.65 -2.10 -2.03
N TYR A 41 7.37 -3.25 -2.60
CA TYR A 41 6.01 -3.59 -2.98
C TYR A 41 5.91 -5.10 -3.01
N GLU A 42 5.31 -5.69 -2.00
CA GLU A 42 5.28 -7.14 -1.86
C GLU A 42 3.92 -7.61 -1.42
N TRP A 43 3.51 -8.72 -1.98
CA TRP A 43 2.25 -9.37 -1.65
C TRP A 43 2.51 -10.70 -0.97
N PHE A 44 1.71 -11.01 0.04
CA PHE A 44 1.78 -12.27 0.77
C PHE A 44 0.37 -12.80 0.92
N CYS A 45 0.18 -14.10 0.79
CA CYS A 45 -1.16 -14.68 0.90
C CYS A 45 -1.17 -15.89 1.83
N ASN A 46 -2.25 -15.98 2.60
CA ASN A 46 -2.55 -17.15 3.39
C ASN A 46 -3.73 -17.82 2.70
N GLU A 47 -3.46 -18.90 1.98
CA GLU A 47 -4.51 -19.51 1.15
C GLU A 47 -5.60 -20.16 1.96
N GLU A 48 -5.25 -20.73 3.11
CA GLU A 48 -6.26 -21.34 3.96
C GLU A 48 -7.29 -20.34 4.42
N ARG A 49 -6.84 -19.12 4.70
CA ARG A 49 -7.72 -18.08 5.20
C ARG A 49 -8.29 -17.20 4.09
N SER A 50 -7.86 -17.42 2.86
CA SER A 50 -8.25 -16.59 1.72
C SER A 50 -7.96 -15.12 2.00
N GLU A 51 -6.77 -14.85 2.53
CA GLU A 51 -6.40 -13.52 2.98
C GLU A 51 -5.03 -13.17 2.43
N CYS A 52 -4.89 -11.94 1.91
CA CYS A 52 -3.62 -11.49 1.36
C CYS A 52 -3.24 -10.15 1.97
N ILE A 53 -1.95 -9.88 2.05
CA ILE A 53 -1.43 -8.63 2.59
C ILE A 53 -0.47 -8.05 1.57
N ALA A 54 -0.57 -6.74 1.34
CA ALA A 54 0.40 -6.00 0.54
C ALA A 54 1.15 -5.05 1.46
N ILE A 55 2.47 -5.04 1.34
CA ILE A 55 3.32 -4.15 2.13
C ILE A 55 4.08 -3.27 1.14
N ASP A 56 3.93 -1.97 1.29
CA ASP A 56 4.51 -1.00 0.38
C ASP A 56 5.33 0.02 1.13
N SER A 57 6.38 0.53 0.49
CA SER A 57 7.16 1.62 1.04
C SER A 57 7.42 2.63 -0.07
N TYR A 58 7.25 3.91 0.25
CA TYR A 58 7.33 5.01 -0.71
C TYR A 58 8.29 6.06 -0.20
N SER A 59 8.97 6.74 -1.12
CA SER A 59 9.94 7.77 -0.74
C SER A 59 9.29 9.01 -0.16
N SER A 60 8.01 9.25 -0.48
CA SER A 60 7.33 10.47 -0.03
C SER A 60 5.83 10.31 -0.21
N SER A 61 5.07 11.28 0.30
CA SER A 61 3.63 11.32 0.06
C SER A 61 3.32 11.49 -1.43
N ASP A 62 4.13 12.28 -2.15
CA ASP A 62 3.92 12.43 -3.59
C ASP A 62 4.09 11.11 -4.33
N ALA A 63 5.02 10.29 -3.88
CA ALA A 63 5.22 8.97 -4.48
C ALA A 63 3.99 8.08 -4.27
N VAL A 64 3.34 8.20 -3.12
CA VAL A 64 2.10 7.45 -2.86
C VAL A 64 1.00 7.92 -3.80
N ILE A 65 0.89 9.24 -3.98
CA ILE A 65 -0.13 9.80 -4.88
C ILE A 65 0.07 9.27 -6.30
N ALA A 66 1.32 9.26 -6.76
CA ALA A 66 1.63 8.73 -8.09
C ALA A 66 1.27 7.26 -8.19
N HIS A 67 1.55 6.49 -7.13
CA HIS A 67 1.21 5.08 -7.08
C HIS A 67 -0.30 4.87 -7.20
N ILE A 68 -1.07 5.65 -6.45
CA ILE A 68 -2.52 5.52 -6.46
C ILE A 68 -3.07 5.76 -7.86
N ARG A 69 -2.52 6.73 -8.59
CA ARG A 69 -2.93 6.99 -9.95
C ARG A 69 -2.57 5.85 -10.88
N ASN A 70 -1.39 5.28 -10.68
CA ASN A 70 -0.90 4.21 -11.54
C ASN A 70 -1.73 2.93 -11.38
N VAL A 71 -1.99 2.51 -10.14
CA VAL A 71 -2.67 1.24 -9.89
C VAL A 71 -4.17 1.38 -9.66
N GLY A 72 -4.69 2.59 -9.63
CA GLY A 72 -6.07 2.83 -9.25
C GLY A 72 -7.09 1.97 -9.99
N PRO A 73 -7.04 1.91 -11.33
CA PRO A 73 -8.01 1.10 -12.05
C PRO A 73 -7.95 -0.38 -11.69
N THR A 74 -6.74 -0.92 -11.53
CA THR A 74 -6.60 -2.33 -11.15
C THR A 74 -7.02 -2.55 -9.71
N MET A 75 -6.70 -1.58 -8.85
CA MET A 75 -7.07 -1.68 -7.43
C MET A 75 -8.59 -1.68 -7.26
N ARG A 76 -9.30 -0.91 -8.09
CA ARG A 76 -10.77 -0.94 -8.02
C ARG A 76 -11.31 -2.33 -8.33
N ARG A 77 -10.67 -3.03 -9.25
CA ARG A 77 -11.08 -4.40 -9.57
C ARG A 77 -10.78 -5.35 -8.40
N LEU A 78 -9.62 -5.16 -7.75
CA LEU A 78 -9.30 -5.96 -6.57
C LEU A 78 -10.33 -5.76 -5.47
N ARG A 79 -10.79 -4.53 -5.29
CA ARG A 79 -11.77 -4.24 -4.24
C ARG A 79 -13.12 -4.90 -4.48
N GLN A 80 -13.42 -5.27 -5.71
CA GLN A 80 -14.63 -6.00 -5.99
C GLN A 80 -14.52 -7.45 -5.55
N LEU A 81 -13.32 -7.95 -5.32
CA LEU A 81 -13.07 -9.34 -4.98
C LEU A 81 -12.74 -9.55 -3.50
N ALA A 82 -12.61 -8.48 -2.74
CA ALA A 82 -12.13 -8.60 -1.36
C ALA A 82 -12.58 -7.42 -0.52
N ASP A 83 -12.66 -7.65 0.78
CA ASP A 83 -12.81 -6.56 1.76
C ASP A 83 -11.41 -6.09 2.13
N VAL A 84 -11.21 -4.78 2.11
CA VAL A 84 -9.88 -4.20 2.24
C VAL A 84 -9.78 -3.32 3.46
N SER A 85 -8.68 -3.45 4.20
CA SER A 85 -8.33 -2.48 5.24
C SER A 85 -6.90 -2.04 5.01
N VAL A 86 -6.61 -0.75 5.26
CA VAL A 86 -5.30 -0.16 4.98
C VAL A 86 -4.85 0.68 6.16
N ASP A 87 -3.63 0.46 6.59
CA ASP A 87 -2.96 1.33 7.56
C ASP A 87 -1.81 2.04 6.89
N LEU A 88 -1.65 3.33 7.20
CA LEU A 88 -0.52 4.11 6.74
C LEU A 88 0.45 4.31 7.89
N LEU A 89 1.73 4.19 7.59
CA LEU A 89 2.79 4.35 8.60
C LEU A 89 3.66 5.52 8.17
N GLY A 90 3.79 6.51 9.04
CA GLY A 90 4.56 7.70 8.76
C GLY A 90 3.72 8.95 8.88
N SER A 91 4.13 10.02 8.21
CA SER A 91 3.45 11.30 8.29
C SER A 91 2.94 11.70 6.91
N PRO A 92 1.76 11.25 6.52
CA PRO A 92 1.22 11.58 5.20
C PRO A 92 0.88 13.05 5.11
N SER A 93 1.09 13.62 3.92
CA SER A 93 0.76 15.02 3.68
C SER A 93 -0.75 15.21 3.63
N ALA A 94 -1.18 16.46 3.79
CA ALA A 94 -2.60 16.79 3.66
C ALA A 94 -3.11 16.43 2.27
N GLU A 95 -2.29 16.68 1.25
CA GLU A 95 -2.68 16.36 -0.12
C GLU A 95 -2.90 14.86 -0.30
N LEU A 96 -2.02 14.04 0.28
CA LEU A 96 -2.19 12.60 0.20
C LEU A 96 -3.49 12.17 0.86
N MET A 97 -3.75 12.71 2.06
CA MET A 97 -4.97 12.33 2.77
C MET A 97 -6.21 12.71 1.98
N GLN A 98 -6.17 13.83 1.25
CA GLN A 98 -7.29 14.24 0.42
C GLN A 98 -7.41 13.40 -0.84
N THR A 99 -6.30 12.88 -1.34
CA THR A 99 -6.29 12.10 -2.58
C THR A 99 -6.84 10.70 -2.38
N LEU A 100 -6.75 10.17 -1.17
CA LEU A 100 -7.19 8.81 -0.91
C LEU A 100 -8.69 8.70 -1.17
N GLN A 101 -9.05 7.82 -2.07
CA GLN A 101 -10.46 7.60 -2.41
C GLN A 101 -11.14 6.75 -1.37
N PHE A 102 -10.37 6.06 -0.56
CA PHE A 102 -10.86 5.30 0.56
C PHE A 102 -10.11 5.82 1.78
N LYS A 103 -10.71 5.72 2.91
CA LYS A 103 -10.04 6.18 4.12
C LYS A 103 -9.09 5.11 4.60
N ALA A 104 -7.92 5.53 5.03
CA ALA A 104 -7.05 4.65 5.76
C ALA A 104 -7.74 4.30 7.08
N ASP A 105 -7.62 3.06 7.50
CA ASP A 105 -8.21 2.63 8.77
C ASP A 105 -7.43 3.22 9.93
N GLY A 106 -6.14 3.41 9.76
CA GLY A 106 -5.33 4.05 10.78
C GLY A 106 -4.12 4.72 10.18
N VAL A 107 -3.62 5.74 10.83
CA VAL A 107 -2.37 6.41 10.48
C VAL A 107 -1.50 6.36 11.72
N PHE A 108 -0.31 5.77 11.57
CA PHE A 108 0.57 5.53 12.70
C PHE A 108 1.89 6.25 12.49
N SER A 109 2.20 7.20 13.37
CA SER A 109 3.43 7.98 13.27
C SER A 109 4.62 7.17 13.75
N PHE A 110 5.78 7.45 13.15
CA PHE A 110 7.00 6.78 13.59
C PHE A 110 7.23 7.05 15.07
N MET A 111 7.61 6.02 15.79
CA MET A 111 7.89 6.15 17.19
C MET A 111 9.34 5.78 17.51
N GLU A 112 9.76 4.59 17.09
CA GLU A 112 11.08 4.10 17.46
C GLU A 112 11.51 2.99 16.52
N GLY A 113 12.81 2.89 16.23
CA GLY A 113 13.30 1.82 15.37
C GLY A 113 14.80 1.90 15.19
N LEU A 114 15.29 1.00 14.34
CA LEU A 114 16.72 0.94 14.08
C LEU A 114 17.19 1.96 13.05
N ALA A 115 16.27 2.57 12.38
CA ALA A 115 16.61 3.52 11.34
C ALA A 115 16.61 4.91 11.93
N PRO A 116 17.52 5.19 12.85
CA PRO A 116 17.48 6.42 13.57
C PRO A 116 17.91 7.57 12.76
N SER A 117 18.83 7.33 11.89
CA SER A 117 19.42 8.45 11.22
C SER A 117 18.39 9.26 10.51
N ALA A 118 17.48 8.61 9.88
CA ALA A 118 16.48 9.37 9.15
C ALA A 118 15.62 10.13 10.10
N ALA A 119 15.26 9.51 11.20
CA ALA A 119 14.36 10.14 12.11
C ALA A 119 15.06 11.16 12.94
N SER A 120 16.23 10.81 13.39
CA SER A 120 16.83 11.67 14.34
C SER A 120 17.48 12.82 13.72
N SER A 121 17.93 12.65 12.55
CA SER A 121 18.68 13.71 12.02
C SER A 121 17.90 14.91 11.94
N ARG A 122 16.92 14.78 12.22
CA ARG A 122 16.38 15.80 12.16
C ARG A 122 16.37 16.48 13.12
N ARG A 123 16.79 16.04 13.66
CA ARG A 123 16.74 16.61 14.62
C ARG A 123 16.75 17.66 14.58
#